data_a61cdd04fdb6e427d09198b1e5df1586
#
_entry.id   a61cdd04fdb6e427d09198b1e5df1586
#
_cell.length_a   1.000
_cell.length_b   1.000
_cell.length_c   1.000
_cell.angle_alpha   90.00
_cell.angle_beta   90.00
_cell.angle_gamma   90.00
#
_symmetry.space_group_name_H-M   'P 1'
#
loop_
_entity.id
_entity.type
_entity.pdbx_description
1 polymer ?
#
loop_
_entity_poly.entity_id
_entity_poly.type
_entity_poly.pdbx_seq_one_letter_code
_entity_poly.pdbx_strand_id
1 'polypeptide(L)'
;MSSCGNELISIIVPVYNVEQYLKRCIDSIINQTYRNLEIILVDDGATDNSGKLCDELAKLDNRIKVYHKKNGGLSDARNYGVERATGDYIGFVDSDDYIDAEMYEKLYEAIKKEDADVAECNFRFIYSNRIANYTEDNYYLILNRDEYTKEYVNMNRVFGAAWTKLIRSSLAKEIKFPKGKLFEDGFYSLELMKKAQSFVIFDSPYYNYVMRENSITNSKFNEKNLDLIEIADDIYDYVVSRYPYLKKDVARRKMYSYFNILDAIIVSPDYNNKLYYNNIKVYFHKNFLQLLINNKISINRKIRLLIMLINKKMYKKILLKHHRNLMGK
;
A
#
# COMPACT_ATOMS: atom_id res chain seq x y z
N MET A 1 -22.84 -21.45 -17.62
CA MET A 1 -23.37 -20.36 -16.79
C MET A 1 -22.79 -20.59 -15.40
N SER A 2 -21.74 -19.86 -15.02
CA SER A 2 -21.16 -19.93 -13.68
C SER A 2 -22.21 -19.38 -12.72
N SER A 3 -22.52 -20.13 -11.66
CA SER A 3 -23.32 -19.65 -10.53
C SER A 3 -22.64 -18.38 -10.02
N CYS A 4 -23.25 -17.23 -10.27
CA CYS A 4 -22.82 -15.97 -9.66
C CYS A 4 -22.75 -16.23 -8.15
N GLY A 5 -21.56 -16.11 -7.56
CA GLY A 5 -21.35 -16.43 -6.14
C GLY A 5 -22.32 -15.66 -5.27
N ASN A 6 -22.87 -16.33 -4.28
CA ASN A 6 -23.87 -15.75 -3.39
C ASN A 6 -23.25 -15.14 -2.12
N GLU A 7 -21.93 -15.16 -2.00
CA GLU A 7 -21.23 -14.65 -0.81
C GLU A 7 -21.10 -13.13 -0.85
N LEU A 8 -21.29 -12.49 0.28
CA LEU A 8 -21.28 -11.02 0.38
C LEU A 8 -19.84 -10.50 0.46
N ILE A 9 -19.53 -9.46 -0.31
CA ILE A 9 -18.27 -8.73 -0.23
C ILE A 9 -18.52 -7.38 0.43
N SER A 10 -17.84 -7.10 1.55
CA SER A 10 -17.83 -5.78 2.18
C SER A 10 -16.66 -4.96 1.64
N ILE A 11 -16.97 -3.83 1.02
CA ILE A 11 -15.96 -2.88 0.51
C ILE A 11 -15.89 -1.70 1.46
N ILE A 12 -14.72 -1.51 2.08
CA ILE A 12 -14.49 -0.44 3.05
C ILE A 12 -13.83 0.74 2.36
N VAL A 13 -14.46 1.91 2.46
CA VAL A 13 -14.00 3.16 1.86
C VAL A 13 -13.81 4.20 2.98
N PRO A 14 -12.58 4.46 3.42
CA PRO A 14 -12.30 5.55 4.36
C PRO A 14 -12.43 6.90 3.65
N VAL A 15 -13.13 7.85 4.26
CA VAL A 15 -13.42 9.16 3.68
C VAL A 15 -12.92 10.27 4.58
N TYR A 16 -12.04 11.14 4.06
CA TYR A 16 -11.59 12.35 4.76
C TYR A 16 -11.11 13.41 3.77
N ASN A 17 -11.84 14.52 3.64
CA ASN A 17 -11.51 15.68 2.79
C ASN A 17 -11.20 15.30 1.33
N VAL A 18 -12.13 14.61 0.67
CA VAL A 18 -12.03 14.08 -0.70
C VAL A 18 -13.25 14.41 -1.57
N GLU A 19 -13.98 15.49 -1.28
CA GLU A 19 -15.24 15.83 -1.96
C GLU A 19 -15.15 15.82 -3.50
N GLN A 20 -13.98 16.17 -4.06
CA GLN A 20 -13.74 16.22 -5.50
C GLN A 20 -13.62 14.84 -6.15
N TYR A 21 -13.28 13.80 -5.39
CA TYR A 21 -12.95 12.46 -5.89
C TYR A 21 -14.02 11.43 -5.53
N LEU A 22 -14.68 11.61 -4.38
CA LEU A 22 -15.53 10.64 -3.73
C LEU A 22 -16.63 10.09 -4.67
N LYS A 23 -17.29 10.97 -5.43
CA LYS A 23 -18.35 10.52 -6.35
C LYS A 23 -17.83 9.53 -7.39
N ARG A 24 -16.69 9.82 -8.03
CA ARG A 24 -16.07 8.92 -9.01
C ARG A 24 -15.70 7.57 -8.39
N CYS A 25 -15.12 7.60 -7.19
CA CYS A 25 -14.78 6.40 -6.44
C CYS A 25 -16.02 5.52 -6.23
N ILE A 26 -17.07 6.08 -5.64
CA ILE A 26 -18.28 5.33 -5.28
C ILE A 26 -19.04 4.87 -6.53
N ASP A 27 -19.13 5.69 -7.58
CA ASP A 27 -19.72 5.27 -8.86
C ASP A 27 -18.98 4.04 -9.42
N SER A 28 -17.67 3.95 -9.30
CA SER A 28 -16.89 2.79 -9.76
C SER A 28 -17.19 1.50 -8.96
N ILE A 29 -17.53 1.64 -7.68
CA ILE A 29 -17.90 0.51 -6.81
C ILE A 29 -19.36 0.09 -7.05
N ILE A 30 -20.29 1.03 -7.21
CA ILE A 30 -21.70 0.75 -7.52
C ILE A 30 -21.83 -0.02 -8.83
N ASN A 31 -21.00 0.33 -9.82
CA ASN A 31 -21.03 -0.25 -11.16
C ASN A 31 -20.22 -1.55 -11.30
N GLN A 32 -19.74 -2.16 -10.21
CA GLN A 32 -19.08 -3.47 -10.26
C GLN A 32 -20.00 -4.53 -10.88
N THR A 33 -19.43 -5.44 -11.68
CA THR A 33 -20.14 -6.60 -12.27
C THR A 33 -20.57 -7.58 -11.19
N TYR A 34 -19.78 -7.75 -10.13
CA TYR A 34 -20.19 -8.47 -8.93
C TYR A 34 -21.22 -7.64 -8.13
N ARG A 35 -22.44 -8.15 -7.98
CA ARG A 35 -23.57 -7.35 -7.46
C ARG A 35 -23.81 -7.48 -5.94
N ASN A 36 -23.42 -8.62 -5.33
CA ASN A 36 -23.66 -8.85 -3.90
C ASN A 36 -22.60 -8.15 -3.04
N LEU A 37 -22.74 -6.83 -2.96
CA LEU A 37 -21.81 -5.94 -2.27
C LEU A 37 -22.47 -5.25 -1.07
N GLU A 38 -21.72 -5.06 -0.01
CA GLU A 38 -21.93 -4.11 1.07
C GLU A 38 -20.85 -3.02 0.96
N ILE A 39 -21.24 -1.76 0.78
CA ILE A 39 -20.32 -0.64 0.60
C ILE A 39 -20.34 0.19 1.88
N ILE A 40 -19.24 0.18 2.63
CA ILE A 40 -19.12 0.82 3.94
C ILE A 40 -18.29 2.09 3.80
N LEU A 41 -18.96 3.24 3.81
CA LEU A 41 -18.32 4.55 3.82
C LEU A 41 -18.06 4.97 5.26
N VAL A 42 -16.80 5.19 5.60
CA VAL A 42 -16.42 5.66 6.94
C VAL A 42 -15.93 7.10 6.83
N ASP A 43 -16.81 8.05 7.09
CA ASP A 43 -16.45 9.46 7.22
C ASP A 43 -15.69 9.67 8.52
N ASP A 44 -14.39 9.89 8.39
CA ASP A 44 -13.44 10.11 9.49
C ASP A 44 -13.42 11.57 9.95
N GLY A 45 -14.60 12.19 10.07
CA GLY A 45 -14.76 13.57 10.52
C GLY A 45 -14.26 14.59 9.49
N ALA A 46 -14.63 14.41 8.23
CA ALA A 46 -14.30 15.34 7.15
C ALA A 46 -14.77 16.77 7.46
N THR A 47 -13.98 17.76 7.08
CA THR A 47 -14.26 19.18 7.28
C THR A 47 -14.73 19.88 6.00
N ASP A 48 -14.68 19.19 4.87
CA ASP A 48 -15.27 19.59 3.59
C ASP A 48 -16.68 18.96 3.40
N ASN A 49 -17.21 18.96 2.18
CA ASN A 49 -18.53 18.37 1.90
C ASN A 49 -18.52 16.85 1.79
N SER A 50 -17.41 16.13 2.02
CA SER A 50 -17.31 14.70 1.85
C SER A 50 -18.35 13.91 2.68
N GLY A 51 -18.53 14.29 3.97
CA GLY A 51 -19.51 13.64 4.83
C GLY A 51 -20.94 13.76 4.31
N LYS A 52 -21.35 14.97 3.90
CA LYS A 52 -22.66 15.22 3.28
C LYS A 52 -22.84 14.43 1.98
N LEU A 53 -21.79 14.37 1.15
CA LEU A 53 -21.82 13.61 -0.09
C LEU A 53 -21.97 12.10 0.17
N CYS A 54 -21.39 11.56 1.25
CA CYS A 54 -21.65 10.17 1.66
C CYS A 54 -23.14 9.91 1.88
N ASP A 55 -23.83 10.80 2.62
CA ASP A 55 -25.27 10.66 2.89
C ASP A 55 -26.13 10.78 1.62
N GLU A 56 -25.72 11.64 0.68
CA GLU A 56 -26.38 11.79 -0.61
C GLU A 56 -26.22 10.51 -1.46
N LEU A 57 -25.03 9.93 -1.52
CA LEU A 57 -24.76 8.70 -2.26
C LEU A 57 -25.49 7.49 -1.66
N ALA A 58 -25.62 7.40 -0.34
CA ALA A 58 -26.35 6.33 0.33
C ALA A 58 -27.88 6.32 -0.01
N LYS A 59 -28.43 7.46 -0.42
CA LYS A 59 -29.83 7.53 -0.88
C LYS A 59 -30.01 6.97 -2.30
N LEU A 60 -28.91 6.88 -3.08
CA LEU A 60 -28.95 6.42 -4.47
C LEU A 60 -28.79 4.90 -4.60
N ASP A 61 -28.13 4.25 -3.62
CA ASP A 61 -27.89 2.80 -3.64
C ASP A 61 -28.00 2.22 -2.22
N ASN A 62 -28.90 1.28 -2.04
CA ASN A 62 -29.22 0.66 -0.73
C ASN A 62 -28.10 -0.25 -0.20
N ARG A 63 -27.11 -0.59 -1.00
CA ARG A 63 -25.91 -1.32 -0.59
C ARG A 63 -24.94 -0.45 0.20
N ILE A 64 -25.08 0.89 0.15
CA ILE A 64 -24.19 1.84 0.83
C ILE A 64 -24.65 2.03 2.26
N LYS A 65 -23.71 1.84 3.19
CA LYS A 65 -23.87 2.14 4.62
C LYS A 65 -22.87 3.23 5.01
N VAL A 66 -23.32 4.32 5.58
CA VAL A 66 -22.49 5.45 6.01
C VAL A 66 -22.32 5.45 7.52
N TYR A 67 -21.09 5.68 7.96
CA TYR A 67 -20.75 5.83 9.36
C TYR A 67 -19.91 7.08 9.55
N HIS A 68 -20.41 8.04 10.31
CA HIS A 68 -19.68 9.24 10.70
C HIS A 68 -18.97 9.03 12.04
N LYS A 69 -17.72 9.42 12.14
CA LYS A 69 -16.97 9.35 13.39
C LYS A 69 -16.05 10.56 13.56
N LYS A 70 -15.60 10.80 14.79
CA LYS A 70 -14.54 11.77 15.04
C LYS A 70 -13.25 11.31 14.36
N ASN A 71 -12.51 12.25 13.77
CA ASN A 71 -11.25 11.96 13.09
C ASN A 71 -10.27 11.16 13.98
N GLY A 72 -9.82 10.03 13.46
CA GLY A 72 -8.87 9.12 14.08
C GLY A 72 -7.76 8.67 13.11
N GLY A 73 -7.83 9.13 11.86
CA GLY A 73 -6.91 8.81 10.78
C GLY A 73 -7.25 7.54 10.01
N LEU A 74 -6.57 7.33 8.89
CA LEU A 74 -6.85 6.29 7.90
C LEU A 74 -6.94 4.88 8.51
N SER A 75 -5.98 4.49 9.33
CA SER A 75 -5.98 3.20 10.04
C SER A 75 -7.22 3.00 10.92
N ASP A 76 -7.62 4.05 11.64
CA ASP A 76 -8.79 4.00 12.50
C ASP A 76 -10.08 3.89 11.69
N ALA A 77 -10.21 4.61 10.59
CA ALA A 77 -11.33 4.52 9.67
C ALA A 77 -11.46 3.13 9.03
N ARG A 78 -10.35 2.55 8.54
CA ARG A 78 -10.35 1.18 7.99
C ARG A 78 -10.73 0.15 9.05
N ASN A 79 -10.15 0.21 10.27
CA ASN A 79 -10.50 -0.69 11.37
C ASN A 79 -11.98 -0.57 11.76
N TYR A 80 -12.51 0.65 11.80
CA TYR A 80 -13.91 0.92 12.11
C TYR A 80 -14.85 0.30 11.07
N GLY A 81 -14.47 0.34 9.79
CA GLY A 81 -15.19 -0.33 8.70
C GLY A 81 -15.12 -1.85 8.81
N VAL A 82 -13.94 -2.43 9.09
CA VAL A 82 -13.77 -3.88 9.28
C VAL A 82 -14.65 -4.42 10.40
N GLU A 83 -14.77 -3.70 11.51
CA GLU A 83 -15.63 -4.08 12.66
C GLU A 83 -17.12 -4.13 12.30
N ARG A 84 -17.57 -3.40 11.28
CA ARG A 84 -18.97 -3.30 10.82
C ARG A 84 -19.28 -4.14 9.59
N ALA A 85 -18.25 -4.64 8.94
CA ALA A 85 -18.37 -5.50 7.76
C ALA A 85 -19.08 -6.81 8.11
N THR A 86 -20.09 -7.16 7.32
CA THR A 86 -20.91 -8.38 7.50
C THR A 86 -20.64 -9.42 6.40
N GLY A 87 -19.87 -9.05 5.38
CA GLY A 87 -19.56 -9.92 4.24
C GLY A 87 -18.62 -11.07 4.58
N ASP A 88 -18.64 -12.05 3.71
CA ASP A 88 -17.75 -13.23 3.74
C ASP A 88 -16.31 -12.87 3.37
N TYR A 89 -16.16 -11.79 2.59
CA TYR A 89 -14.89 -11.22 2.17
C TYR A 89 -14.86 -9.72 2.42
N ILE A 90 -13.66 -9.19 2.60
CA ILE A 90 -13.40 -7.75 2.80
C ILE A 90 -12.41 -7.26 1.74
N GLY A 91 -12.77 -6.15 1.09
CA GLY A 91 -11.90 -5.35 0.24
C GLY A 91 -11.82 -3.91 0.74
N PHE A 92 -10.81 -3.18 0.26
CA PHE A 92 -10.59 -1.77 0.57
C PHE A 92 -10.48 -0.97 -0.73
N VAL A 93 -11.03 0.25 -0.72
CA VAL A 93 -10.83 1.22 -1.81
C VAL A 93 -10.58 2.58 -1.19
N ASP A 94 -9.49 3.24 -1.57
CA ASP A 94 -9.20 4.59 -1.12
C ASP A 94 -10.10 5.59 -1.86
N SER A 95 -10.69 6.52 -1.15
CA SER A 95 -11.78 7.38 -1.63
C SER A 95 -11.38 8.41 -2.70
N ASP A 96 -10.11 8.56 -2.97
CA ASP A 96 -9.55 9.39 -4.04
C ASP A 96 -9.20 8.61 -5.33
N ASP A 97 -9.29 7.28 -5.28
CA ASP A 97 -9.04 6.36 -6.38
C ASP A 97 -10.34 5.87 -7.05
N TYR A 98 -10.24 4.95 -8.00
CA TYR A 98 -11.38 4.26 -8.60
C TYR A 98 -10.96 2.89 -9.15
N ILE A 99 -11.94 2.02 -9.36
CA ILE A 99 -11.69 0.63 -9.78
C ILE A 99 -12.40 0.30 -11.09
N ASP A 100 -11.85 -0.65 -11.85
CA ASP A 100 -12.48 -1.15 -13.07
C ASP A 100 -13.70 -2.03 -12.71
N ALA A 101 -14.69 -2.08 -13.58
CA ALA A 101 -15.99 -2.71 -13.29
C ALA A 101 -15.91 -4.20 -12.92
N GLU A 102 -14.90 -4.91 -13.39
CA GLU A 102 -14.74 -6.36 -13.17
C GLU A 102 -13.86 -6.72 -11.96
N MET A 103 -13.29 -5.75 -11.24
CA MET A 103 -12.27 -6.00 -10.21
C MET A 103 -12.74 -7.02 -9.16
N TYR A 104 -13.85 -6.78 -8.50
CA TYR A 104 -14.32 -7.67 -7.43
C TYR A 104 -14.85 -9.00 -7.95
N GLU A 105 -15.41 -9.06 -9.15
CA GLU A 105 -15.77 -10.32 -9.80
C GLU A 105 -14.53 -11.19 -10.05
N LYS A 106 -13.47 -10.61 -10.62
CA LYS A 106 -12.22 -11.35 -10.91
C LYS A 106 -11.46 -11.77 -9.65
N LEU A 107 -11.42 -10.91 -8.64
CA LEU A 107 -10.86 -11.27 -7.33
C LEU A 107 -11.66 -12.41 -6.67
N TYR A 108 -13.00 -12.34 -6.73
CA TYR A 108 -13.87 -13.37 -6.19
C TYR A 108 -13.76 -14.69 -6.94
N GLU A 109 -13.76 -14.67 -8.28
CA GLU A 109 -13.53 -15.86 -9.10
C GLU A 109 -12.21 -16.55 -8.76
N ALA A 110 -11.12 -15.76 -8.64
CA ALA A 110 -9.81 -16.27 -8.32
C ALA A 110 -9.75 -16.90 -6.92
N ILE A 111 -10.26 -16.21 -5.89
CA ILE A 111 -10.23 -16.70 -4.50
C ILE A 111 -11.07 -17.98 -4.34
N LYS A 112 -12.21 -18.07 -5.02
CA LYS A 112 -13.08 -19.26 -5.00
C LYS A 112 -12.48 -20.44 -5.73
N LYS A 113 -11.93 -20.21 -6.92
CA LYS A 113 -11.33 -21.24 -7.76
C LYS A 113 -10.15 -21.91 -7.07
N GLU A 114 -9.30 -21.13 -6.41
CA GLU A 114 -8.06 -21.60 -5.80
C GLU A 114 -8.22 -21.89 -4.28
N ASP A 115 -9.40 -21.68 -3.72
CA ASP A 115 -9.69 -21.76 -2.27
C ASP A 115 -8.66 -20.98 -1.43
N ALA A 116 -8.30 -19.80 -1.91
CA ALA A 116 -7.28 -18.97 -1.29
C ALA A 116 -7.82 -18.15 -0.12
N ASP A 117 -6.94 -17.73 0.79
CA ASP A 117 -7.25 -16.78 1.87
C ASP A 117 -7.32 -15.36 1.34
N VAL A 118 -6.49 -15.06 0.31
CA VAL A 118 -6.31 -13.73 -0.27
C VAL A 118 -6.21 -13.83 -1.78
N ALA A 119 -6.99 -13.02 -2.50
CA ALA A 119 -6.76 -12.73 -3.91
C ALA A 119 -6.21 -11.31 -4.06
N GLU A 120 -5.25 -11.12 -4.96
CA GLU A 120 -4.62 -9.81 -5.24
C GLU A 120 -4.54 -9.58 -6.75
N CYS A 121 -5.08 -8.43 -7.20
CA CYS A 121 -4.91 -7.95 -8.56
C CYS A 121 -3.78 -6.90 -8.64
N ASN A 122 -3.41 -6.55 -9.87
CA ASN A 122 -2.48 -5.47 -10.13
C ASN A 122 -3.18 -4.10 -10.21
N PHE A 123 -2.41 -3.05 -10.41
CA PHE A 123 -2.90 -1.68 -10.48
C PHE A 123 -2.12 -0.85 -11.51
N ARG A 124 -2.67 0.32 -11.82
CA ARG A 124 -2.01 1.32 -12.66
C ARG A 124 -2.00 2.68 -12.01
N PHE A 125 -0.94 3.43 -12.28
CA PHE A 125 -0.83 4.83 -11.91
C PHE A 125 -1.57 5.71 -12.92
N ILE A 126 -2.46 6.56 -12.42
CA ILE A 126 -3.20 7.53 -13.23
C ILE A 126 -2.58 8.91 -12.98
N TYR A 127 -1.78 9.37 -13.91
CA TYR A 127 -1.23 10.72 -13.94
C TYR A 127 -2.17 11.64 -14.72
N SER A 128 -1.96 12.96 -14.61
CA SER A 128 -2.75 13.94 -15.37
C SER A 128 -2.60 13.82 -16.89
N ASN A 129 -1.48 13.27 -17.36
CA ASN A 129 -1.11 13.21 -18.78
C ASN A 129 -0.75 11.81 -19.30
N ARG A 130 -0.75 10.78 -18.45
CA ARG A 130 -0.42 9.40 -18.82
C ARG A 130 -0.97 8.38 -17.85
N ILE A 131 -1.05 7.14 -18.31
CA ILE A 131 -1.34 5.95 -17.52
C ILE A 131 -0.11 5.03 -17.56
N ALA A 132 0.25 4.41 -16.43
CA ALA A 132 1.36 3.47 -16.37
C ALA A 132 1.00 2.28 -15.47
N ASN A 133 1.08 1.06 -15.99
CA ASN A 133 0.88 -0.15 -15.21
C ASN A 133 2.03 -0.34 -14.22
N TYR A 134 1.75 -0.95 -13.06
CA TYR A 134 2.77 -1.31 -12.07
C TYR A 134 3.68 -2.40 -12.59
N THR A 135 3.13 -3.47 -13.19
CA THR A 135 3.85 -4.51 -13.92
C THR A 135 3.18 -4.79 -15.26
N GLU A 136 3.88 -5.51 -16.15
CA GLU A 136 3.37 -5.96 -17.46
C GLU A 136 3.82 -7.42 -17.73
N ASP A 137 3.96 -8.23 -16.69
CA ASP A 137 4.57 -9.57 -16.75
C ASP A 137 3.57 -10.68 -17.13
N ASN A 138 2.27 -10.38 -17.20
CA ASN A 138 1.17 -11.31 -17.52
C ASN A 138 1.22 -12.62 -16.72
N TYR A 139 1.11 -12.54 -15.39
CA TYR A 139 1.17 -13.68 -14.47
C TYR A 139 -0.19 -14.00 -13.85
N TYR A 140 -0.36 -15.28 -13.50
CA TYR A 140 -1.37 -15.81 -12.58
C TYR A 140 -0.67 -16.84 -11.70
N LEU A 141 -0.54 -16.55 -10.41
CA LEU A 141 0.25 -17.36 -9.47
C LEU A 141 -0.59 -17.78 -8.28
N ILE A 142 -0.52 -19.05 -7.93
CA ILE A 142 -1.06 -19.62 -6.71
C ILE A 142 0.14 -19.82 -5.78
N LEU A 143 0.14 -19.15 -4.64
CA LEU A 143 1.30 -19.05 -3.76
C LEU A 143 0.92 -19.48 -2.34
N ASN A 144 1.79 -20.28 -1.72
CA ASN A 144 1.75 -20.42 -0.29
C ASN A 144 2.40 -19.21 0.40
N ARG A 145 2.37 -19.17 1.74
CA ARG A 145 2.95 -18.09 2.53
C ARG A 145 4.41 -17.81 2.21
N ASP A 146 5.22 -18.84 2.04
CA ASP A 146 6.67 -18.71 1.81
C ASP A 146 6.95 -18.09 0.44
N GLU A 147 6.24 -18.55 -0.58
CA GLU A 147 6.32 -18.03 -1.95
C GLU A 147 5.81 -16.59 -2.04
N TYR A 148 4.68 -16.28 -1.40
CA TYR A 148 4.17 -14.91 -1.33
C TYR A 148 5.16 -13.98 -0.62
N THR A 149 5.75 -14.42 0.50
CA THR A 149 6.78 -13.65 1.22
C THR A 149 7.98 -13.36 0.31
N LYS A 150 8.41 -14.34 -0.49
CA LYS A 150 9.50 -14.15 -1.46
C LYS A 150 9.15 -13.12 -2.53
N GLU A 151 7.95 -13.18 -3.12
CA GLU A 151 7.49 -12.17 -4.10
C GLU A 151 7.40 -10.77 -3.45
N TYR A 152 6.87 -10.68 -2.23
CA TYR A 152 6.75 -9.42 -1.49
C TYR A 152 8.12 -8.77 -1.22
N VAL A 153 9.13 -9.52 -0.74
CA VAL A 153 10.46 -8.95 -0.47
C VAL A 153 11.24 -8.62 -1.74
N ASN A 154 10.93 -9.31 -2.84
CA ASN A 154 11.53 -9.01 -4.15
C ASN A 154 10.95 -7.76 -4.80
N MET A 155 9.80 -7.27 -4.34
CA MET A 155 9.13 -6.06 -4.86
C MET A 155 8.82 -6.15 -6.36
N ASN A 156 8.47 -7.34 -6.84
CA ASN A 156 8.19 -7.57 -8.24
C ASN A 156 6.68 -7.53 -8.54
N ARG A 157 5.95 -8.53 -8.03
CA ARG A 157 4.55 -8.79 -8.39
C ARG A 157 3.57 -8.50 -7.27
N VAL A 158 4.05 -8.49 -6.03
CA VAL A 158 3.25 -8.20 -4.83
C VAL A 158 3.49 -6.78 -4.38
N PHE A 159 2.43 -6.01 -4.26
CA PHE A 159 2.44 -4.66 -3.71
C PHE A 159 1.85 -4.66 -2.29
N GLY A 160 2.50 -3.93 -1.38
CA GLY A 160 2.11 -3.91 0.03
C GLY A 160 0.86 -3.11 0.36
N ALA A 161 -0.04 -2.85 -0.60
CA ALA A 161 -1.27 -2.11 -0.39
C ALA A 161 -2.45 -3.03 -0.03
N ALA A 162 -3.35 -2.54 0.80
CA ALA A 162 -4.58 -3.27 1.14
C ALA A 162 -5.61 -3.23 0.00
N TRP A 163 -5.64 -2.17 -0.78
CA TRP A 163 -6.66 -1.88 -1.78
C TRP A 163 -6.59 -2.73 -3.06
N THR A 164 -5.52 -3.49 -3.30
CA THR A 164 -5.47 -4.46 -4.41
C THR A 164 -6.09 -5.83 -4.05
N LYS A 165 -6.56 -6.01 -2.83
CA LYS A 165 -6.84 -7.33 -2.25
C LYS A 165 -8.30 -7.56 -1.95
N LEU A 166 -8.72 -8.83 -2.10
CA LEU A 166 -9.91 -9.40 -1.51
C LEU A 166 -9.47 -10.45 -0.50
N ILE A 167 -9.94 -10.35 0.74
CA ILE A 167 -9.45 -11.12 1.89
C ILE A 167 -10.63 -11.82 2.55
N ARG A 168 -10.49 -13.09 2.94
CA ARG A 168 -11.50 -13.77 3.76
C ARG A 168 -11.80 -12.95 5.02
N SER A 169 -13.05 -12.74 5.33
CA SER A 169 -13.49 -11.87 6.44
C SER A 169 -12.95 -12.33 7.78
N SER A 170 -12.90 -13.66 8.02
CA SER A 170 -12.32 -14.24 9.23
C SER A 170 -10.87 -13.79 9.45
N LEU A 171 -10.06 -13.81 8.38
CA LEU A 171 -8.67 -13.37 8.42
C LEU A 171 -8.56 -11.84 8.57
N ALA A 172 -9.31 -11.07 7.76
CA ALA A 172 -9.25 -9.60 7.78
C ALA A 172 -9.62 -9.02 9.15
N LYS A 173 -10.58 -9.63 9.87
CA LYS A 173 -11.02 -9.21 11.21
C LYS A 173 -9.99 -9.48 12.31
N GLU A 174 -9.05 -10.40 12.09
CA GLU A 174 -7.95 -10.66 13.03
C GLU A 174 -6.79 -9.68 12.90
N ILE A 175 -6.75 -8.88 11.82
CA ILE A 175 -5.65 -7.98 11.52
C ILE A 175 -6.11 -6.54 11.70
N LYS A 176 -5.33 -5.76 12.44
CA LYS A 176 -5.63 -4.34 12.67
C LYS A 176 -4.60 -3.47 11.96
N PHE A 177 -5.07 -2.40 11.31
CA PHE A 177 -4.20 -1.32 10.88
C PHE A 177 -3.68 -0.57 12.12
N PRO A 178 -2.39 -0.23 12.19
CA PRO A 178 -1.81 0.47 13.34
C PRO A 178 -2.27 1.94 13.36
N LYS A 179 -2.99 2.35 14.42
CA LYS A 179 -3.47 3.72 14.56
C LYS A 179 -2.32 4.72 14.70
N GLY A 180 -2.41 5.84 14.00
CA GLY A 180 -1.46 6.94 14.08
C GLY A 180 -0.16 6.74 13.32
N LYS A 181 0.06 5.58 12.69
CA LYS A 181 1.22 5.28 11.84
C LYS A 181 1.00 5.75 10.40
N LEU A 182 2.08 6.19 9.74
CA LEU A 182 2.18 6.25 8.29
C LEU A 182 2.64 4.88 7.75
N PHE A 183 2.40 4.63 6.46
CA PHE A 183 2.73 3.35 5.81
C PHE A 183 2.04 2.14 6.47
N GLU A 184 0.83 2.37 6.97
CA GLU A 184 -0.01 1.41 7.67
C GLU A 184 -0.27 0.14 6.86
N ASP A 185 -0.31 0.26 5.54
CA ASP A 185 -0.42 -0.88 4.61
C ASP A 185 0.76 -1.84 4.71
N GLY A 186 1.96 -1.34 4.98
CA GLY A 186 3.14 -2.17 5.20
C GLY A 186 2.99 -3.04 6.45
N PHE A 187 2.52 -2.44 7.55
CA PHE A 187 2.24 -3.17 8.80
C PHE A 187 1.12 -4.20 8.60
N TYR A 188 0.03 -3.81 7.92
CA TYR A 188 -1.07 -4.70 7.60
C TYR A 188 -0.61 -5.88 6.74
N SER A 189 0.21 -5.63 5.71
CA SER A 189 0.78 -6.66 4.84
C SER A 189 1.70 -7.62 5.59
N LEU A 190 2.48 -7.14 6.56
CA LEU A 190 3.31 -8.01 7.42
C LEU A 190 2.42 -8.96 8.24
N GLU A 191 1.36 -8.46 8.85
CA GLU A 191 0.43 -9.29 9.61
C GLU A 191 -0.33 -10.28 8.71
N LEU A 192 -0.68 -9.84 7.49
CA LEU A 192 -1.29 -10.72 6.48
C LEU A 192 -0.35 -11.88 6.10
N MET A 193 0.93 -11.59 5.85
CA MET A 193 1.96 -12.61 5.58
C MET A 193 2.15 -13.57 6.77
N LYS A 194 2.01 -13.11 8.01
CA LYS A 194 2.12 -13.97 9.20
C LYS A 194 0.94 -14.93 9.35
N LYS A 195 -0.27 -14.52 8.94
CA LYS A 195 -1.53 -15.23 9.23
C LYS A 195 -2.09 -16.02 8.05
N ALA A 196 -2.13 -15.48 6.84
CA ALA A 196 -2.64 -16.15 5.65
C ALA A 196 -1.77 -17.36 5.25
N GLN A 197 -2.41 -18.40 4.69
CA GLN A 197 -1.74 -19.62 4.25
C GLN A 197 -1.62 -19.68 2.72
N SER A 198 -2.61 -19.14 2.01
CA SER A 198 -2.76 -19.28 0.56
C SER A 198 -3.14 -17.95 -0.10
N PHE A 199 -2.49 -17.68 -1.22
CA PHE A 199 -2.67 -16.46 -2.00
C PHE A 199 -2.85 -16.80 -3.46
N VAL A 200 -3.70 -16.05 -4.15
CA VAL A 200 -3.74 -16.03 -5.61
C VAL A 200 -3.49 -14.61 -6.08
N ILE A 201 -2.49 -14.43 -6.94
CA ILE A 201 -2.13 -13.11 -7.47
C ILE A 201 -2.11 -13.11 -8.99
N PHE A 202 -2.56 -12.05 -9.63
CA PHE A 202 -2.63 -11.97 -11.08
C PHE A 202 -2.38 -10.56 -11.63
N ASP A 203 -1.83 -10.49 -12.85
CA ASP A 203 -1.40 -9.27 -13.51
C ASP A 203 -2.53 -8.64 -14.33
N SER A 204 -3.62 -8.25 -13.67
CA SER A 204 -4.68 -7.45 -14.30
C SER A 204 -4.83 -6.17 -13.48
N PRO A 205 -4.54 -5.01 -14.09
CA PRO A 205 -4.48 -3.74 -13.37
C PRO A 205 -5.88 -3.13 -13.20
N TYR A 206 -6.72 -3.77 -12.38
CA TYR A 206 -8.10 -3.34 -12.12
C TYR A 206 -8.24 -2.17 -11.17
N TYR A 207 -7.19 -1.83 -10.41
CA TYR A 207 -7.21 -0.68 -9.51
C TYR A 207 -6.50 0.52 -10.16
N ASN A 208 -7.12 1.70 -10.07
CA ASN A 208 -6.63 2.94 -10.67
C ASN A 208 -6.16 3.90 -9.57
N TYR A 209 -4.86 3.86 -9.27
CA TYR A 209 -4.23 4.72 -8.28
C TYR A 209 -3.98 6.13 -8.85
N VAL A 210 -4.67 7.14 -8.31
CA VAL A 210 -4.66 8.50 -8.84
C VAL A 210 -3.53 9.32 -8.22
N MET A 211 -2.58 9.72 -9.06
CA MET A 211 -1.45 10.55 -8.63
C MET A 211 -1.87 12.01 -8.44
N ARG A 212 -1.82 12.50 -7.21
CA ARG A 212 -2.18 13.88 -6.83
C ARG A 212 -0.96 14.64 -6.31
N GLU A 213 -0.92 15.96 -6.56
CA GLU A 213 0.16 16.83 -6.04
C GLU A 213 0.18 16.87 -4.50
N ASN A 214 -0.99 16.82 -3.86
CA ASN A 214 -1.17 16.94 -2.41
C ASN A 214 -1.35 15.58 -1.71
N SER A 215 -0.86 14.46 -2.28
CA SER A 215 -0.95 13.17 -1.62
C SER A 215 -0.06 13.10 -0.36
N ILE A 216 -0.44 12.28 0.61
CA ILE A 216 0.34 12.03 1.84
C ILE A 216 1.78 11.60 1.50
N THR A 217 1.94 10.82 0.44
CA THR A 217 3.24 10.33 -0.05
C THR A 217 4.16 11.42 -0.59
N ASN A 218 3.62 12.57 -1.01
CA ASN A 218 4.37 13.70 -1.56
C ASN A 218 4.61 14.82 -0.51
N SER A 219 4.21 14.61 0.75
CA SER A 219 4.38 15.61 1.81
C SER A 219 5.85 15.81 2.20
N LYS A 220 6.17 17.01 2.72
CA LYS A 220 7.50 17.28 3.31
C LYS A 220 7.80 16.29 4.43
N PHE A 221 9.09 15.95 4.62
CA PHE A 221 9.50 15.06 5.69
C PHE A 221 9.02 15.56 7.06
N ASN A 222 8.47 14.65 7.84
CA ASN A 222 8.13 14.80 9.26
C ASN A 222 8.51 13.53 10.02
N GLU A 223 8.47 13.56 11.35
CA GLU A 223 8.92 12.43 12.18
C GLU A 223 8.12 11.14 11.96
N LYS A 224 6.85 11.23 11.59
CA LYS A 224 6.03 10.06 11.27
C LYS A 224 6.55 9.29 10.04
N ASN A 225 7.31 9.94 9.16
CA ASN A 225 7.94 9.22 8.05
C ASN A 225 8.92 8.13 8.52
N LEU A 226 9.42 8.20 9.77
CA LEU A 226 10.26 7.16 10.36
C LEU A 226 9.54 5.82 10.55
N ASP A 227 8.21 5.81 10.53
CA ASP A 227 7.42 4.57 10.54
C ASP A 227 7.79 3.65 9.36
N LEU A 228 8.30 4.21 8.23
CA LEU A 228 8.83 3.41 7.14
C LEU A 228 10.10 2.62 7.53
N ILE A 229 10.90 3.16 8.43
CA ILE A 229 12.09 2.45 8.96
C ILE A 229 11.62 1.36 9.90
N GLU A 230 10.70 1.66 10.81
CA GLU A 230 10.14 0.70 11.76
C GLU A 230 9.57 -0.53 11.03
N ILE A 231 8.66 -0.32 10.08
CA ILE A 231 8.10 -1.45 9.34
C ILE A 231 9.14 -2.20 8.49
N ALA A 232 10.15 -1.51 7.97
CA ALA A 232 11.23 -2.17 7.23
C ALA A 232 12.10 -3.05 8.15
N ASP A 233 12.27 -2.64 9.40
CA ASP A 233 12.98 -3.40 10.42
C ASP A 233 12.15 -4.63 10.84
N ASP A 234 10.86 -4.46 11.12
CA ASP A 234 9.94 -5.55 11.49
C ASP A 234 9.85 -6.62 10.38
N ILE A 235 9.73 -6.19 9.10
CA ILE A 235 9.73 -7.11 7.96
C ILE A 235 11.07 -7.85 7.87
N TYR A 236 12.20 -7.15 8.08
CA TYR A 236 13.52 -7.77 8.03
C TYR A 236 13.66 -8.84 9.11
N ASP A 237 13.28 -8.55 10.34
CA ASP A 237 13.41 -9.46 11.47
C ASP A 237 12.50 -10.68 11.29
N TYR A 238 11.25 -10.48 10.85
CA TYR A 238 10.34 -11.58 10.53
C TYR A 238 10.90 -12.49 9.43
N VAL A 239 11.33 -11.89 8.31
CA VAL A 239 11.82 -12.66 7.16
C VAL A 239 13.11 -13.39 7.49
N VAL A 240 14.06 -12.75 8.18
CA VAL A 240 15.34 -13.41 8.50
C VAL A 240 15.16 -14.54 9.51
N SER A 241 14.26 -14.39 10.48
CA SER A 241 13.98 -15.45 11.46
C SER A 241 13.29 -16.66 10.86
N ARG A 242 12.36 -16.45 9.93
CA ARG A 242 11.54 -17.51 9.35
C ARG A 242 12.11 -18.08 8.04
N TYR A 243 12.74 -17.22 7.24
CA TYR A 243 13.23 -17.51 5.88
C TYR A 243 14.68 -17.02 5.69
N PRO A 244 15.68 -17.64 6.38
CA PRO A 244 17.08 -17.19 6.34
C PRO A 244 17.66 -17.06 4.94
N TYR A 245 17.17 -17.86 3.99
CA TYR A 245 17.59 -17.84 2.58
C TYR A 245 17.19 -16.55 1.85
N LEU A 246 16.17 -15.79 2.33
CA LEU A 246 15.75 -14.51 1.80
C LEU A 246 16.49 -13.31 2.41
N LYS A 247 17.47 -13.53 3.29
CA LYS A 247 18.21 -12.47 4.00
C LYS A 247 18.77 -11.40 3.06
N LYS A 248 19.29 -11.79 1.90
CA LYS A 248 19.86 -10.85 0.93
C LYS A 248 18.78 -9.99 0.26
N ASP A 249 17.62 -10.57 -0.03
CA ASP A 249 16.51 -9.91 -0.68
C ASP A 249 15.86 -8.90 0.27
N VAL A 250 15.55 -9.31 1.50
CA VAL A 250 14.96 -8.42 2.50
C VAL A 250 15.93 -7.32 2.96
N ALA A 251 17.26 -7.59 3.02
CA ALA A 251 18.26 -6.57 3.29
C ALA A 251 18.30 -5.49 2.19
N ARG A 252 18.12 -5.87 0.92
CA ARG A 252 17.95 -4.93 -0.19
C ARG A 252 16.71 -4.04 0.01
N ARG A 253 15.55 -4.64 0.34
CA ARG A 253 14.29 -3.92 0.59
C ARG A 253 14.45 -2.94 1.75
N LYS A 254 14.99 -3.39 2.88
CA LYS A 254 15.29 -2.55 4.06
C LYS A 254 16.19 -1.37 3.69
N MET A 255 17.26 -1.61 2.95
CA MET A 255 18.15 -0.55 2.47
C MET A 255 17.39 0.52 1.66
N TYR A 256 16.43 0.14 0.82
CA TYR A 256 15.64 1.11 0.04
C TYR A 256 14.78 1.99 0.95
N SER A 257 14.15 1.44 1.97
CA SER A 257 13.38 2.21 2.95
C SER A 257 14.26 3.24 3.68
N TYR A 258 15.44 2.83 4.11
CA TYR A 258 16.40 3.73 4.75
C TYR A 258 16.88 4.84 3.80
N PHE A 259 17.11 4.54 2.53
CA PHE A 259 17.45 5.57 1.53
C PHE A 259 16.30 6.52 1.29
N ASN A 260 15.05 6.05 1.22
CA ASN A 260 13.89 6.90 1.00
C ASN A 260 13.76 7.94 2.12
N ILE A 261 13.92 7.54 3.37
CA ILE A 261 13.88 8.48 4.50
C ILE A 261 15.08 9.42 4.51
N LEU A 262 16.28 8.92 4.23
CA LEU A 262 17.48 9.75 4.10
C LEU A 262 17.30 10.84 3.03
N ASP A 263 16.75 10.48 1.89
CA ASP A 263 16.51 11.41 0.79
C ASP A 263 15.49 12.47 1.18
N ALA A 264 14.39 12.07 1.80
CA ALA A 264 13.37 12.99 2.30
C ALA A 264 13.96 14.00 3.30
N ILE A 265 14.81 13.55 4.23
CA ILE A 265 15.53 14.42 5.17
C ILE A 265 16.45 15.41 4.44
N ILE A 266 17.19 14.94 3.43
CA ILE A 266 18.20 15.78 2.73
C ILE A 266 17.56 16.82 1.82
N VAL A 267 16.43 16.53 1.19
CA VAL A 267 15.73 17.47 0.30
C VAL A 267 14.81 18.44 1.04
N SER A 268 14.41 18.13 2.27
CA SER A 268 13.57 19.03 3.06
C SER A 268 14.38 20.29 3.48
N PRO A 269 13.97 21.50 3.06
CA PRO A 269 14.71 22.72 3.38
C PRO A 269 14.61 23.10 4.86
N ASP A 270 13.49 22.75 5.49
CA ASP A 270 13.13 23.22 6.85
C ASP A 270 13.56 22.22 7.93
N TYR A 271 14.12 21.03 7.54
CA TYR A 271 14.43 19.98 8.49
C TYR A 271 15.93 19.85 8.73
N ASN A 272 16.39 20.43 9.85
CA ASN A 272 17.82 20.39 10.26
C ASN A 272 18.05 19.32 11.35
N ASN A 273 17.37 18.17 11.28
CA ASN A 273 17.52 17.17 12.31
C ASN A 273 18.74 16.27 12.07
N LYS A 274 19.87 16.69 12.66
CA LYS A 274 21.13 15.93 12.64
C LYS A 274 20.99 14.54 13.27
N LEU A 275 20.05 14.36 14.22
CA LEU A 275 19.88 13.10 14.94
C LEU A 275 19.41 11.98 14.01
N TYR A 276 18.32 12.17 13.28
CA TYR A 276 17.77 11.14 12.37
C TYR A 276 18.72 10.85 11.22
N TYR A 277 19.33 11.89 10.64
CA TYR A 277 20.39 11.70 9.65
C TYR A 277 21.52 10.82 10.17
N ASN A 278 22.02 11.08 11.40
CA ASN A 278 23.09 10.32 12.00
C ASN A 278 22.69 8.88 12.30
N ASN A 279 21.47 8.63 12.79
CA ASN A 279 20.96 7.28 13.04
C ASN A 279 20.93 6.44 11.74
N ILE A 280 20.43 7.01 10.65
CA ILE A 280 20.42 6.35 9.34
C ILE A 280 21.85 6.12 8.84
N LYS A 281 22.74 7.08 9.03
CA LYS A 281 24.16 6.94 8.68
C LYS A 281 24.82 5.80 9.46
N VAL A 282 24.54 5.68 10.76
CA VAL A 282 25.03 4.57 11.61
C VAL A 282 24.55 3.21 11.07
N TYR A 283 23.29 3.09 10.66
CA TYR A 283 22.79 1.87 10.02
C TYR A 283 23.63 1.51 8.79
N PHE A 284 23.89 2.46 7.89
CA PHE A 284 24.66 2.20 6.68
C PHE A 284 26.12 1.86 6.98
N HIS A 285 26.75 2.47 7.98
CA HIS A 285 28.10 2.11 8.40
C HIS A 285 28.18 0.69 8.97
N LYS A 286 27.24 0.34 9.89
CA LYS A 286 27.21 -0.99 10.50
C LYS A 286 26.98 -2.11 9.48
N ASN A 287 26.20 -1.85 8.44
CA ASN A 287 25.83 -2.85 7.44
C ASN A 287 26.62 -2.72 6.13
N PHE A 288 27.64 -1.85 6.08
CA PHE A 288 28.32 -1.47 4.86
C PHE A 288 28.81 -2.66 4.04
N LEU A 289 29.65 -3.52 4.63
CA LEU A 289 30.21 -4.68 3.94
C LEU A 289 29.11 -5.63 3.46
N GLN A 290 28.13 -5.93 4.30
CA GLN A 290 26.99 -6.79 3.94
C GLN A 290 26.22 -6.25 2.74
N LEU A 291 25.95 -4.94 2.70
CA LEU A 291 25.24 -4.29 1.60
C LEU A 291 26.11 -4.24 0.33
N LEU A 292 27.41 -4.01 0.46
CA LEU A 292 28.33 -3.93 -0.68
C LEU A 292 28.46 -5.28 -1.41
N ILE A 293 28.58 -6.39 -0.66
CA ILE A 293 28.73 -7.74 -1.25
C ILE A 293 27.39 -8.37 -1.62
N ASN A 294 26.27 -7.76 -1.28
CA ASN A 294 24.94 -8.27 -1.61
C ASN A 294 24.70 -8.21 -3.12
N ASN A 295 24.61 -9.37 -3.77
CA ASN A 295 24.42 -9.50 -5.22
C ASN A 295 22.99 -9.13 -5.69
N LYS A 296 22.04 -8.95 -4.78
CA LYS A 296 20.68 -8.45 -5.07
C LYS A 296 20.61 -6.92 -5.16
N ILE A 297 21.66 -6.21 -4.77
CA ILE A 297 21.74 -4.76 -4.84
C ILE A 297 22.47 -4.37 -6.12
N SER A 298 21.87 -3.51 -6.93
CA SER A 298 22.47 -3.04 -8.18
C SER A 298 23.73 -2.20 -7.92
N ILE A 299 24.65 -2.20 -8.88
CA ILE A 299 25.91 -1.44 -8.80
C ILE A 299 25.65 0.05 -8.59
N ASN A 300 24.64 0.62 -9.23
CA ASN A 300 24.29 2.03 -9.08
C ASN A 300 23.90 2.37 -7.63
N ARG A 301 23.20 1.47 -6.95
CA ARG A 301 22.82 1.64 -5.54
C ARG A 301 24.02 1.51 -4.60
N LYS A 302 24.97 0.64 -4.92
CA LYS A 302 26.23 0.52 -4.18
C LYS A 302 27.09 1.77 -4.33
N ILE A 303 27.20 2.33 -5.54
CA ILE A 303 27.87 3.60 -5.79
C ILE A 303 27.19 4.73 -4.99
N ARG A 304 25.87 4.77 -4.99
CA ARG A 304 25.11 5.75 -4.21
C ARG A 304 25.42 5.65 -2.71
N LEU A 305 25.49 4.43 -2.16
CA LEU A 305 25.88 4.17 -0.77
C LEU A 305 27.28 4.72 -0.47
N LEU A 306 28.27 4.46 -1.33
CA LEU A 306 29.62 4.98 -1.20
C LEU A 306 29.66 6.51 -1.18
N ILE A 307 29.00 7.16 -2.16
CA ILE A 307 28.95 8.62 -2.25
C ILE A 307 28.33 9.22 -0.99
N MET A 308 27.25 8.63 -0.49
CA MET A 308 26.55 9.10 0.71
C MET A 308 27.46 9.04 1.95
N LEU A 309 28.21 7.96 2.11
CA LEU A 309 29.11 7.76 3.26
C LEU A 309 30.34 8.68 3.22
N ILE A 310 30.90 8.94 2.03
CA ILE A 310 32.13 9.71 1.85
C ILE A 310 31.84 11.21 1.80
N ASN A 311 30.82 11.63 1.03
CA ASN A 311 30.60 13.06 0.75
C ASN A 311 29.10 13.42 0.70
N LYS A 312 28.55 13.83 1.85
CA LYS A 312 27.14 14.28 1.98
C LYS A 312 26.78 15.42 1.01
N LYS A 313 27.71 16.36 0.75
CA LYS A 313 27.43 17.51 -0.14
C LYS A 313 27.27 17.05 -1.58
N MET A 314 28.13 16.14 -2.04
CA MET A 314 28.05 15.53 -3.36
C MET A 314 26.78 14.70 -3.50
N TYR A 315 26.44 13.89 -2.50
CA TYR A 315 25.19 13.13 -2.46
C TYR A 315 23.95 14.03 -2.62
N LYS A 316 23.87 15.10 -1.83
CA LYS A 316 22.78 16.09 -1.92
C LYS A 316 22.68 16.71 -3.32
N LYS A 317 23.82 17.07 -3.94
CA LYS A 317 23.84 17.67 -5.29
C LYS A 317 23.29 16.70 -6.35
N ILE A 318 23.67 15.43 -6.30
CA ILE A 318 23.19 14.39 -7.21
C ILE A 318 21.67 14.17 -7.01
N LEU A 319 21.24 14.08 -5.77
CA LEU A 319 19.83 13.89 -5.43
C LEU A 319 18.94 15.04 -5.94
N LEU A 320 19.35 16.29 -5.69
CA LEU A 320 18.60 17.47 -6.15
C LEU A 320 18.57 17.59 -7.68
N LYS A 321 19.65 17.18 -8.38
CA LYS A 321 19.65 17.11 -9.84
C LYS A 321 18.64 16.07 -10.35
N HIS A 322 18.59 14.91 -9.72
CA HIS A 322 17.63 13.84 -10.07
C HIS A 322 16.17 14.31 -9.87
N HIS A 323 15.87 14.94 -8.74
CA HIS A 323 14.55 15.50 -8.46
C HIS A 323 14.11 16.54 -9.49
N ARG A 324 15.01 17.47 -9.89
CA ARG A 324 14.68 18.47 -10.93
C ARG A 324 14.35 17.81 -12.28
N ASN A 325 15.08 16.77 -12.65
CA ASN A 325 14.81 16.04 -13.91
C ASN A 325 13.48 15.29 -13.89
N LEU A 326 13.00 14.86 -12.70
CA LEU A 326 11.68 14.22 -12.55
C LEU A 326 10.54 15.24 -12.58
N MET A 327 10.76 16.45 -12.05
CA MET A 327 9.74 17.53 -12.02
C MET A 327 9.67 18.29 -13.35
N GLY A 328 10.71 18.25 -14.18
CA GLY A 328 10.78 18.93 -15.49
C GLY A 328 10.38 18.05 -16.68
N LYS A 329 9.83 16.87 -16.42
CA LYS A 329 9.22 15.96 -17.40
C LYS A 329 7.74 15.78 -17.08
#